data_20f6c6f1d403735221d0bd6f3b9a72c2
#
_entry.id   20f6c6f1d403735221d0bd6f3b9a72c2
#
_cell.length_a   1.000
_cell.length_b   1.000
_cell.length_c   1.000
_cell.angle_alpha   90.00
_cell.angle_beta   90.00
_cell.angle_gamma   90.00
#
_symmetry.space_group_name_H-M   'P 1'
#
loop_
_entity.id
_entity.type
_entity.pdbx_description
1 polymer ?
#
loop_
_entity_poly.entity_id
_entity_poly.type
_entity_poly.pdbx_seq_one_letter_code
_entity_poly.pdbx_strand_id
1 'polypeptide(L)'
;HTYSGTLEGRLASLLIGTGAEIALVSRFRDGVTRLTARASRHTTQRGIHLGDLMSKVAEQIGGEGGGHDGAAGWSGNTDRIAAESSFITQVALISRSEE
;
A
#
# COMPACT_ATOMS: atom_id res chain seq x y z
N HIS A 1 -13.70 2.34 -3.74
CA HIS A 1 -12.67 1.88 -4.65
C HIS A 1 -13.25 1.63 -6.03
N THR A 2 -12.45 1.80 -7.05
CA THR A 2 -12.89 1.68 -8.42
C THR A 2 -12.25 0.47 -9.09
N TYR A 3 -13.06 -0.32 -9.72
CA TYR A 3 -12.58 -1.44 -10.47
C TYR A 3 -12.17 -0.96 -11.85
N SER A 4 -10.94 -1.10 -12.21
CA SER A 4 -10.38 -0.44 -13.39
C SER A 4 -10.57 -1.25 -14.64
N GLY A 5 -11.55 -1.91 -14.89
CA GLY A 5 -11.84 -2.53 -16.19
C GLY A 5 -10.87 -3.61 -16.66
N THR A 6 -9.66 -3.64 -16.19
CA THR A 6 -8.81 -4.79 -16.45
C THR A 6 -8.98 -5.70 -15.27
N LEU A 7 -9.09 -6.96 -15.49
CA LEU A 7 -9.31 -7.90 -14.42
C LEU A 7 -8.11 -8.01 -13.48
N GLU A 8 -7.03 -7.31 -13.77
CA GLU A 8 -5.76 -7.53 -13.10
C GLU A 8 -5.48 -6.57 -11.97
N GLY A 9 -6.22 -5.48 -11.84
CA GLY A 9 -5.89 -4.49 -10.86
C GLY A 9 -7.09 -3.82 -10.23
N ARG A 10 -6.90 -3.38 -8.99
CA ARG A 10 -7.87 -2.59 -8.25
C ARG A 10 -7.17 -1.36 -7.74
N LEU A 11 -7.87 -0.24 -7.81
CA LEU A 11 -7.33 1.03 -7.34
C LEU A 11 -8.14 1.48 -6.13
N ALA A 12 -7.45 1.89 -5.09
CA ALA A 12 -8.07 2.43 -3.90
C ALA A 12 -7.32 3.68 -3.47
N SER A 13 -8.05 4.64 -2.94
CA SER A 13 -7.46 5.82 -2.33
C SER A 13 -7.66 5.73 -0.84
N LEU A 14 -6.59 5.92 -0.09
CA LEU A 14 -6.61 5.88 1.36
C LEU A 14 -6.36 7.27 1.89
N LEU A 15 -7.33 7.79 2.62
CA LEU A 15 -7.22 9.12 3.21
C LEU A 15 -6.64 9.00 4.61
N ILE A 16 -5.61 9.78 4.89
CA ILE A 16 -4.92 9.75 6.17
C ILE A 16 -4.97 11.17 6.73
N GLY A 17 -5.85 11.38 7.68
CA GLY A 17 -5.95 12.70 8.29
C GLY A 17 -6.30 13.77 7.28
N THR A 18 -5.83 14.96 7.50
CA THR A 18 -6.22 16.14 6.76
C THR A 18 -5.40 16.30 5.50
N GLY A 19 -5.99 15.96 4.36
CA GLY A 19 -5.36 16.22 3.07
C GLY A 19 -4.27 15.25 2.66
N ALA A 20 -3.98 14.24 3.45
CA ALA A 20 -2.99 13.24 3.08
C ALA A 20 -3.68 12.05 2.43
N GLU A 21 -3.12 11.58 1.33
CA GLU A 21 -3.74 10.53 0.54
C GLU A 21 -2.69 9.59 -0.02
N ILE A 22 -3.00 8.31 0.00
CA ILE A 22 -2.17 7.28 -0.61
C ILE A 22 -3.01 6.55 -1.64
N ALA A 23 -2.51 6.44 -2.87
CA ALA A 23 -3.16 5.65 -3.91
C ALA A 23 -2.53 4.26 -3.91
N LEU A 24 -3.36 3.25 -3.80
CA LEU A 24 -2.92 1.86 -3.76
C LEU A 24 -3.51 1.10 -4.94
N VAL A 25 -2.66 0.43 -5.69
CA VAL A 25 -3.10 -0.44 -6.78
C VAL A 25 -2.70 -1.87 -6.41
N SER A 26 -3.64 -2.79 -6.44
CA SER A 26 -3.36 -4.19 -6.22
C SER A 26 -3.65 -4.99 -7.47
N ARG A 27 -2.82 -5.99 -7.74
CA ARG A 27 -2.95 -6.85 -8.90
C ARG A 27 -2.68 -8.28 -8.52
N PHE A 28 -3.33 -9.18 -9.24
CA PHE A 28 -3.01 -10.59 -9.12
C PHE A 28 -2.83 -11.16 -10.53
N ARG A 29 -1.68 -11.77 -10.77
CA ARG A 29 -1.39 -12.34 -12.09
C ARG A 29 -0.39 -13.47 -11.94
N ASP A 30 -0.67 -14.57 -12.59
CA ASP A 30 0.22 -15.76 -12.63
C ASP A 30 0.62 -16.23 -11.23
N GLY A 31 -0.32 -16.19 -10.30
CA GLY A 31 -0.08 -16.64 -8.94
C GLY A 31 0.66 -15.64 -8.06
N VAL A 32 0.91 -14.45 -8.58
CA VAL A 32 1.64 -13.42 -7.83
C VAL A 32 0.74 -12.22 -7.59
N THR A 33 0.66 -11.79 -6.34
CA THR A 33 -0.02 -10.58 -5.94
C THR A 33 0.99 -9.44 -5.85
N ARG A 34 0.66 -8.28 -6.38
CA ARG A 34 1.50 -7.10 -6.29
C ARG A 34 0.71 -5.92 -5.76
N LEU A 35 1.33 -5.19 -4.87
CA LEU A 35 0.79 -3.93 -4.39
C LEU A 35 1.72 -2.82 -4.86
N THR A 36 1.15 -1.73 -5.36
CA THR A 36 1.92 -0.54 -5.72
C THR A 36 1.24 0.64 -5.07
N ALA A 37 1.99 1.44 -4.34
CA ALA A 37 1.44 2.59 -3.64
C ALA A 37 2.18 3.85 -4.06
N ARG A 38 1.45 4.96 -4.10
CA ARG A 38 2.01 6.26 -4.40
C ARG A 38 1.41 7.29 -3.47
N ALA A 39 2.24 8.26 -3.09
CA ALA A 39 1.82 9.33 -2.20
C ALA A 39 2.40 10.64 -2.72
N SER A 40 1.67 11.72 -2.50
CA SER A 40 2.14 13.05 -2.89
C SER A 40 3.25 13.51 -1.96
N ARG A 41 3.96 14.56 -2.38
CA ARG A 41 4.98 15.15 -1.51
C ARG A 41 4.37 15.63 -0.20
N HIS A 42 3.17 16.20 -0.26
CA HIS A 42 2.47 16.64 0.95
C HIS A 42 2.32 15.48 1.94
N THR A 43 1.96 14.31 1.45
CA THR A 43 1.79 13.14 2.29
C THR A 43 3.11 12.67 2.88
N THR A 44 4.17 12.61 2.06
CA THR A 44 5.46 12.16 2.57
C THR A 44 6.06 13.14 3.57
N GLN A 45 5.80 14.42 3.40
CA GLN A 45 6.28 15.43 4.35
C GLN A 45 5.63 15.30 5.71
N ARG A 46 4.52 14.61 5.80
CA ARG A 46 3.86 14.34 7.08
C ARG A 46 4.44 13.11 7.79
N GLY A 47 5.50 12.54 7.23
CA GLY A 47 6.16 11.40 7.87
C GLY A 47 5.79 10.04 7.29
N ILE A 48 5.03 10.01 6.22
CA ILE A 48 4.66 8.76 5.58
C ILE A 48 5.80 8.29 4.67
N HIS A 49 6.24 7.06 4.86
CA HIS A 49 7.30 6.47 4.03
C HIS A 49 6.78 5.15 3.49
N LEU A 50 6.37 5.16 2.22
CA LEU A 50 5.74 3.98 1.63
C LEU A 50 6.66 2.78 1.57
N GLY A 51 7.95 2.99 1.34
CA GLY A 51 8.90 1.89 1.33
C GLY A 51 8.93 1.14 2.64
N ASP A 52 8.90 1.88 3.76
CA ASP A 52 8.86 1.25 5.07
C ASP A 52 7.56 0.48 5.27
N LEU A 53 6.44 1.04 4.82
CA LEU A 53 5.16 0.37 4.93
C LEU A 53 5.16 -0.94 4.16
N MET A 54 5.70 -0.93 2.96
CA MET A 54 5.75 -2.16 2.16
C MET A 54 6.70 -3.19 2.76
N SER A 55 7.79 -2.73 3.38
CA SER A 55 8.68 -3.64 4.10
C SER A 55 7.95 -4.30 5.27
N LYS A 56 7.11 -3.55 5.96
CA LYS A 56 6.34 -4.10 7.08
C LYS A 56 5.29 -5.09 6.60
N VAL A 57 4.70 -4.85 5.44
CA VAL A 57 3.80 -5.82 4.84
C VAL A 57 4.55 -7.13 4.61
N ALA A 58 5.76 -7.04 4.05
CA ALA A 58 6.58 -8.23 3.81
C ALA A 58 6.91 -8.95 5.11
N GLU A 59 7.16 -8.22 6.19
CA GLU A 59 7.40 -8.84 7.48
C GLU A 59 6.17 -9.57 8.00
N GLN A 60 4.99 -9.04 7.73
CA GLN A 60 3.75 -9.59 8.25
C GLN A 60 3.24 -10.79 7.46
N ILE A 61 3.30 -10.72 6.14
CA ILE A 61 2.68 -11.76 5.30
C ILE A 61 3.65 -12.44 4.34
N GLY A 62 4.93 -12.14 4.46
CA GLY A 62 5.92 -12.71 3.55
C GLY A 62 6.01 -11.93 2.25
N GLY A 63 6.81 -12.43 1.34
CA GLY A 63 7.04 -11.75 0.07
C GLY A 63 8.15 -10.73 0.18
N GLU A 64 8.17 -9.79 -0.76
CA GLU A 64 9.19 -8.75 -0.81
C GLU A 64 8.53 -7.39 -0.94
N GLY A 65 8.96 -6.45 -0.13
CA GLY A 65 8.42 -5.10 -0.18
C GLY A 65 9.49 -4.08 0.09
N GLY A 66 9.31 -2.88 -0.45
CA GLY A 66 10.23 -1.77 -0.25
C GLY A 66 10.00 -0.70 -1.28
N GLY A 67 10.90 0.29 -1.29
CA GLY A 67 10.83 1.39 -2.25
C GLY A 67 11.20 2.70 -1.61
N HIS A 68 10.70 3.76 -2.21
CA HIS A 68 10.96 5.13 -1.77
C HIS A 68 9.82 5.62 -0.87
N ASP A 69 9.96 6.83 -0.35
CA ASP A 69 8.94 7.38 0.53
C ASP A 69 7.62 7.62 -0.20
N GLY A 70 7.67 8.09 -1.43
CA GLY A 70 6.46 8.42 -2.19
C GLY A 70 6.03 7.40 -3.23
N ALA A 71 6.78 6.31 -3.38
CA ALA A 71 6.44 5.27 -4.35
C ALA A 71 7.10 3.97 -3.91
N ALA A 72 6.30 2.93 -3.71
CA ALA A 72 6.81 1.66 -3.21
C ALA A 72 5.90 0.53 -3.64
N GLY A 73 6.39 -0.70 -3.47
CA GLY A 73 5.65 -1.86 -3.88
C GLY A 73 5.97 -3.08 -3.05
N TRP A 74 5.10 -4.07 -3.18
CA TRP A 74 5.25 -5.36 -2.53
C TRP A 74 4.79 -6.44 -3.51
N SER A 75 5.41 -7.60 -3.44
CA SER A 75 4.96 -8.74 -4.23
C SER A 75 5.09 -10.02 -3.40
N GLY A 76 4.19 -10.95 -3.63
CA GLY A 76 4.22 -12.22 -2.91
C GLY A 76 3.08 -13.13 -3.34
N ASN A 77 2.93 -14.22 -2.60
CA ASN A 77 1.95 -15.25 -2.93
C ASN A 77 0.66 -15.16 -2.12
N THR A 78 0.58 -14.19 -1.22
CA THR A 78 -0.61 -13.98 -0.41
C THR A 78 -1.75 -13.46 -1.30
N ASP A 79 -2.98 -13.85 -1.03
CA ASP A 79 -4.07 -13.39 -1.87
C ASP A 79 -4.22 -11.87 -1.79
N ARG A 80 -4.85 -11.30 -2.82
CA ARG A 80 -4.90 -9.86 -3.00
C ARG A 80 -5.61 -9.15 -1.84
N ILE A 81 -6.69 -9.73 -1.35
CA ILE A 81 -7.46 -9.10 -0.27
C ILE A 81 -6.65 -9.08 1.02
N ALA A 82 -5.97 -10.16 1.35
CA ALA A 82 -5.15 -10.22 2.54
C ALA A 82 -3.97 -9.24 2.44
N ALA A 83 -3.38 -9.11 1.25
CA ALA A 83 -2.28 -8.18 1.04
C ALA A 83 -2.75 -6.74 1.20
N GLU A 84 -3.89 -6.39 0.63
CA GLU A 84 -4.47 -5.06 0.79
C GLU A 84 -4.75 -4.77 2.26
N SER A 85 -5.31 -5.74 2.97
CA SER A 85 -5.62 -5.57 4.40
C SER A 85 -4.36 -5.32 5.21
N SER A 86 -3.29 -6.04 4.90
CA SER A 86 -2.02 -5.84 5.60
C SER A 86 -1.51 -4.42 5.41
N PHE A 87 -1.53 -3.93 4.17
CA PHE A 87 -1.08 -2.57 3.90
C PHE A 87 -1.95 -1.55 4.62
N ILE A 88 -3.27 -1.71 4.56
CA ILE A 88 -4.20 -0.80 5.21
C ILE A 88 -3.98 -0.78 6.72
N THR A 89 -3.71 -1.94 7.31
CA THR A 89 -3.41 -2.04 8.73
C THR A 89 -2.16 -1.24 9.09
N GLN A 90 -1.10 -1.34 8.27
CA GLN A 90 0.12 -0.58 8.52
C GLN A 90 -0.12 0.92 8.43
N VAL A 91 -0.91 1.34 7.45
CA VAL A 91 -1.26 2.75 7.31
C VAL A 91 -2.03 3.23 8.53
N ALA A 92 -2.98 2.43 9.00
CA ALA A 92 -3.80 2.79 10.15
C ALA A 92 -2.96 2.94 11.42
N LEU A 93 -1.96 2.08 11.60
CA LEU A 93 -1.09 2.16 12.77
C LEU A 93 -0.29 3.46 12.80
N ILE A 94 0.20 3.90 11.65
CA ILE A 94 0.93 5.16 11.56
C ILE A 94 0.00 6.34 11.82
N SER A 95 -1.18 6.31 11.22
CA SER A 95 -2.15 7.36 11.39
C SER A 95 -2.53 7.55 12.87
N ARG A 96 -2.67 6.43 13.60
CA ARG A 96 -2.98 6.50 15.02
C ARG A 96 -1.82 7.05 15.85
N SER A 97 -0.59 6.74 15.42
CA SER A 97 0.58 7.22 16.17
C SER A 97 0.71 8.73 16.12
N GLU A 98 0.16 9.36 15.10
CA GLU A 98 0.27 10.80 14.93
C GLU A 98 -0.74 11.57 15.77
N GLU A 99 -1.69 10.89 16.33
CA GLU A 99 -2.65 11.52 17.21
C GLU A 99 -2.10 11.60 18.64
#